data_16fc57352d4fc94ed6d7a7784029ec04
#
_entry.id   16fc57352d4fc94ed6d7a7784029ec04
#
_cell.length_a   1.000
_cell.length_b   1.000
_cell.length_c   1.000
_cell.angle_alpha   90.00
_cell.angle_beta   90.00
_cell.angle_gamma   90.00
#
_symmetry.space_group_name_H-M   'P 1'
#
loop_
_entity.id
_entity.type
_entity.pdbx_description
1 polymer ?
#
loop_
_entity_poly.entity_id
_entity_poly.type
_entity_poly.pdbx_seq_one_letter_code
_entity_poly.pdbx_strand_id
1 'polypeptide(L)'
;MINNQILNAIRDKASQIVPKGAIVILFGSRARGDAREDSDWDVLILLDKERITSQDIDDYSYPLRELGCDYNQCINTILYTKRDWESSIISPFRENVTEVGIRLLG
;
A
#
# COMPACT_ATOMS: atom_id res chain seq x y z
N MET A 1 0.11 -20.46 -2.34
CA MET A 1 0.21 -19.92 -3.72
C MET A 1 0.01 -18.42 -3.69
N ILE A 2 0.95 -17.68 -4.24
CA ILE A 2 0.82 -16.22 -4.33
C ILE A 2 -0.19 -15.90 -5.41
N ASN A 3 -1.19 -15.12 -5.09
CA ASN A 3 -2.17 -14.68 -6.07
C ASN A 3 -1.59 -13.52 -6.88
N ASN A 4 -0.83 -13.86 -7.92
CA ASN A 4 -0.16 -12.85 -8.76
C ASN A 4 -1.16 -11.98 -9.52
N GLN A 5 -2.36 -12.47 -9.75
CA GLN A 5 -3.40 -11.73 -10.46
C GLN A 5 -3.82 -10.48 -9.67
N ILE A 6 -4.09 -10.65 -8.37
CA ILE A 6 -4.48 -9.51 -7.55
C ILE A 6 -3.29 -8.58 -7.29
N LEU A 7 -2.10 -9.13 -7.11
CA LEU A 7 -0.90 -8.32 -6.94
C LEU A 7 -0.66 -7.42 -8.15
N ASN A 8 -0.78 -7.97 -9.35
CA ASN A 8 -0.63 -7.21 -10.57
C ASN A 8 -1.75 -6.18 -10.72
N ALA A 9 -2.97 -6.53 -10.33
CA ALA A 9 -4.10 -5.59 -10.36
C ALA A 9 -3.87 -4.41 -9.41
N ILE A 10 -3.33 -4.67 -8.21
CA ILE A 10 -3.00 -3.60 -7.25
C ILE A 10 -1.93 -2.69 -7.84
N ARG A 11 -0.88 -3.26 -8.41
CA ARG A 11 0.21 -2.48 -9.03
C ARG A 11 -0.32 -1.62 -10.17
N ASP A 12 -1.11 -2.20 -11.05
CA ASP A 12 -1.66 -1.49 -12.20
C ASP A 12 -2.59 -0.37 -11.77
N LYS A 13 -3.48 -0.65 -10.82
CA LYS A 13 -4.40 0.37 -10.31
C LYS A 13 -3.64 1.50 -9.63
N ALA A 14 -2.68 1.17 -8.79
CA ALA A 14 -1.86 2.17 -8.12
C ALA A 14 -1.14 3.06 -9.14
N SER A 15 -0.58 2.48 -10.20
CA SER A 15 0.13 3.25 -11.22
C SER A 15 -0.79 4.24 -11.93
N GLN A 16 -2.09 3.94 -12.02
CA GLN A 16 -3.06 4.82 -12.66
C GLN A 16 -3.51 5.98 -11.77
N ILE A 17 -3.55 5.77 -10.45
CA ILE A 17 -4.17 6.72 -9.54
C ILE A 17 -3.19 7.58 -8.76
N VAL A 18 -1.97 7.08 -8.46
CA VAL A 18 -1.03 7.84 -7.64
C VAL A 18 -0.28 8.87 -8.47
N PRO A 19 0.07 10.02 -7.87
CA PRO A 19 0.81 11.04 -8.60
C PRO A 19 2.27 10.62 -8.82
N LYS A 20 2.91 11.30 -9.74
CA LYS A 20 4.34 11.11 -10.01
C LYS A 20 5.13 11.37 -8.72
N GLY A 21 6.09 10.52 -8.45
CA GLY A 21 6.91 10.62 -7.24
C GLY A 21 6.39 9.85 -6.05
N ALA A 22 5.18 9.28 -6.13
CA ALA A 22 4.66 8.45 -5.05
C ALA A 22 5.37 7.09 -5.01
N ILE A 23 5.45 6.54 -3.80
CA ILE A 23 5.99 5.20 -3.58
C ILE A 23 4.88 4.32 -3.05
N VAL A 24 4.73 3.11 -3.59
CA VAL A 24 3.71 2.16 -3.16
C VAL A 24 4.40 0.87 -2.72
N ILE A 25 4.10 0.43 -1.50
CA ILE A 25 4.75 -0.72 -0.88
C ILE A 25 3.70 -1.69 -0.36
N LEU A 26 3.84 -2.97 -0.73
CA LEU A 26 3.06 -4.05 -0.12
C LEU A 26 3.77 -4.48 1.15
N PHE A 27 3.03 -4.59 2.26
CA PHE A 27 3.61 -5.05 3.52
C PHE A 27 2.69 -6.08 4.19
N GLY A 28 2.99 -6.46 5.42
CA GLY A 28 2.20 -7.44 6.16
C GLY A 28 2.41 -8.87 5.67
N SER A 29 1.45 -9.75 5.97
CA SER A 29 1.59 -11.18 5.72
C SER A 29 1.73 -11.51 4.23
N ARG A 30 1.08 -10.75 3.35
CA ARG A 30 1.19 -10.96 1.89
C ARG A 30 2.60 -10.68 1.38
N ALA A 31 3.31 -9.75 2.01
CA ALA A 31 4.70 -9.45 1.65
C ALA A 31 5.65 -10.47 2.27
N ARG A 32 5.38 -10.92 3.51
CA ARG A 32 6.23 -11.91 4.18
C ARG A 32 6.12 -13.31 3.59
N GLY A 33 5.01 -13.61 2.91
CA GLY A 33 4.79 -14.93 2.34
C GLY A 33 4.11 -15.92 3.29
N ASP A 34 3.62 -15.46 4.45
CA ASP A 34 2.91 -16.30 5.42
C ASP A 34 1.40 -16.04 5.44
N ALA A 35 0.89 -15.43 4.37
CA ALA A 35 -0.53 -15.09 4.27
C ALA A 35 -1.40 -16.32 4.08
N ARG A 36 -2.62 -16.24 4.62
CA ARG A 36 -3.68 -17.21 4.36
C ARG A 36 -4.57 -16.66 3.24
N GLU A 37 -5.49 -17.49 2.74
CA GLU A 37 -6.42 -17.07 1.69
C GLU A 37 -7.25 -15.85 2.08
N ASP A 38 -7.62 -15.75 3.36
CA ASP A 38 -8.43 -14.66 3.89
C ASP A 38 -7.61 -13.50 4.45
N SER A 39 -6.29 -13.54 4.28
CA SER A 39 -5.43 -12.44 4.76
C SER A 39 -5.64 -11.17 3.94
N ASP A 40 -5.61 -10.03 4.62
CA ASP A 40 -5.72 -8.74 3.98
C ASP A 40 -4.47 -8.41 3.16
N TRP A 41 -4.66 -7.56 2.17
CA TRP A 41 -3.56 -6.99 1.40
C TRP A 41 -3.26 -5.60 1.96
N ASP A 42 -2.10 -5.45 2.60
CA ASP A 42 -1.71 -4.20 3.25
C ASP A 42 -0.82 -3.39 2.32
N VAL A 43 -1.27 -2.20 1.97
CA VAL A 43 -0.60 -1.33 1.02
C VAL A 43 -0.29 0.01 1.67
N LEU A 44 0.98 0.43 1.60
CA LEU A 44 1.43 1.72 2.08
C LEU A 44 1.70 2.61 0.87
N ILE A 45 1.14 3.82 0.89
CA ILE A 45 1.38 4.81 -0.15
C ILE A 45 2.09 6.00 0.48
N LEU A 46 3.27 6.33 -0.04
CA LEU A 46 4.04 7.49 0.39
C LEU A 46 3.90 8.59 -0.66
N LEU A 47 3.34 9.72 -0.24
CA LEU A 47 3.07 10.85 -1.12
C LEU A 47 4.11 11.95 -0.93
N ASP A 48 4.53 12.55 -2.02
CA ASP A 48 5.49 13.66 -2.01
C ASP A 48 4.74 14.98 -1.89
N LYS A 49 4.25 15.25 -0.68
CA LYS A 49 3.49 16.47 -0.36
C LYS A 49 3.61 16.77 1.13
N GLU A 50 3.13 17.94 1.53
CA GLU A 50 3.30 18.40 2.92
C GLU A 50 2.46 17.63 3.93
N ARG A 51 1.24 17.24 3.58
CA ARG A 51 0.35 16.52 4.49
C ARG A 51 -0.71 15.74 3.73
N ILE A 52 -1.20 14.69 4.38
CA ILE A 52 -2.30 13.88 3.85
C ILE A 52 -3.62 14.59 4.14
N THR A 53 -4.47 14.67 3.15
CA THR A 53 -5.80 15.29 3.27
C THR A 53 -6.89 14.24 3.10
N SER A 54 -8.13 14.62 3.43
CA SER A 54 -9.28 13.76 3.19
C SER A 54 -9.43 13.41 1.72
N GLN A 55 -9.11 14.36 0.83
CA GLN A 55 -9.19 14.14 -0.60
C GLN A 55 -8.18 13.07 -1.04
N ASP A 56 -6.99 13.06 -0.43
CA ASP A 56 -5.99 12.02 -0.73
C ASP A 56 -6.52 10.63 -0.40
N ILE A 57 -7.22 10.50 0.72
CA ILE A 57 -7.81 9.22 1.12
C ILE A 57 -8.83 8.78 0.07
N ASP A 58 -9.70 9.69 -0.36
CA ASP A 58 -10.69 9.39 -1.39
C ASP A 58 -10.04 9.03 -2.73
N ASP A 59 -8.98 9.73 -3.10
CA ASP A 59 -8.34 9.54 -4.41
C ASP A 59 -7.49 8.28 -4.49
N TYR A 60 -6.84 7.89 -3.39
CA TYR A 60 -5.83 6.83 -3.43
C TYR A 60 -6.20 5.59 -2.63
N SER A 61 -6.96 5.73 -1.54
CA SER A 61 -7.37 4.59 -0.73
C SER A 61 -8.61 3.91 -1.28
N TYR A 62 -9.61 4.71 -1.62
CA TYR A 62 -10.92 4.21 -2.02
C TYR A 62 -10.86 3.34 -3.29
N PRO A 63 -10.16 3.74 -4.35
CA PRO A 63 -10.09 2.92 -5.57
C PRO A 63 -9.45 1.56 -5.35
N LEU A 64 -8.46 1.48 -4.45
CA LEU A 64 -7.83 0.19 -4.13
C LEU A 64 -8.76 -0.70 -3.30
N ARG A 65 -9.52 -0.09 -2.39
CA ARG A 65 -10.53 -0.83 -1.63
C ARG A 65 -11.59 -1.41 -2.55
N GLU A 66 -12.07 -0.65 -3.52
CA GLU A 66 -13.04 -1.12 -4.50
C GLU A 66 -12.47 -2.25 -5.35
N LEU A 67 -11.20 -2.13 -5.74
CA LEU A 67 -10.52 -3.18 -6.48
C LEU A 67 -10.53 -4.49 -5.69
N GLY A 68 -10.30 -4.42 -4.39
CA GLY A 68 -10.35 -5.61 -3.53
C GLY A 68 -11.71 -6.28 -3.59
N CYS A 69 -12.77 -5.50 -3.57
CA CYS A 69 -14.13 -6.06 -3.66
C CYS A 69 -14.34 -6.85 -4.94
N ASP A 70 -13.77 -6.41 -6.06
CA ASP A 70 -13.88 -7.12 -7.33
C ASP A 70 -13.22 -8.51 -7.29
N TYR A 71 -12.29 -8.71 -6.38
CA TYR A 71 -11.56 -9.97 -6.22
C TYR A 71 -11.96 -10.73 -4.95
N ASN A 72 -13.01 -10.29 -4.25
CA ASN A 72 -13.40 -10.84 -2.95
C ASN A 72 -12.25 -10.82 -1.95
N GLN A 73 -11.46 -9.76 -1.99
CA GLN A 73 -10.31 -9.56 -1.11
C GLN A 73 -10.45 -8.26 -0.36
N CYS A 74 -9.75 -8.13 0.74
CA CYS A 74 -9.72 -6.92 1.53
C CYS A 74 -8.37 -6.22 1.32
N ILE A 75 -8.40 -5.01 0.80
CA ILE A 75 -7.19 -4.20 0.61
C ILE A 75 -7.22 -3.05 1.60
N ASN A 76 -6.26 -3.03 2.51
CA ASN A 76 -6.08 -1.96 3.49
C ASN A 76 -5.01 -1.02 2.99
N THR A 77 -5.32 0.27 2.92
CA THR A 77 -4.39 1.28 2.42
C THR A 77 -4.05 2.25 3.53
N ILE A 78 -2.76 2.48 3.74
CA ILE A 78 -2.24 3.46 4.69
C ILE A 78 -1.48 4.52 3.91
N LEU A 79 -1.75 5.79 4.21
CA LEU A 79 -1.14 6.92 3.53
C LEU A 79 -0.23 7.68 4.51
N TYR A 80 0.99 7.96 4.06
CA TYR A 80 1.93 8.84 4.75
C TYR A 80 2.52 9.79 3.72
N THR A 81 2.95 10.97 4.17
CA THR A 81 3.86 11.76 3.35
C THR A 81 5.26 11.12 3.45
N LYS A 82 6.07 11.30 2.42
CA LYS A 82 7.46 10.84 2.47
C LYS A 82 8.20 11.45 3.64
N ARG A 83 7.94 12.73 3.89
CA ARG A 83 8.55 13.46 4.98
C ARG A 83 8.22 12.86 6.35
N ASP A 84 6.93 12.61 6.61
CA ASP A 84 6.50 12.02 7.87
C ASP A 84 7.05 10.61 8.03
N TRP A 85 7.10 9.85 6.97
CA TRP A 85 7.65 8.49 7.00
C TRP A 85 9.15 8.50 7.36
N GLU A 86 9.91 9.39 6.75
CA GLU A 86 11.35 9.50 6.99
C GLU A 86 11.68 10.08 8.36
N SER A 87 10.87 11.03 8.84
CA SER A 87 11.12 11.71 10.12
C SER A 87 10.49 10.99 11.31
N SER A 88 9.67 9.96 11.06
CA SER A 88 9.04 9.22 12.15
C SER A 88 10.11 8.53 13.01
N ILE A 89 9.88 8.56 14.32
CA ILE A 89 10.72 7.83 15.26
C ILE A 89 10.68 6.35 14.85
N ILE A 90 11.81 5.66 14.93
CA ILE A 90 11.90 4.25 14.62
C ILE A 90 10.82 3.51 15.40
N SER A 91 9.83 2.99 14.70
CA SER A 91 8.73 2.24 15.30
C SER A 91 8.78 0.81 14.80
N PRO A 92 8.20 -0.14 15.53
CA PRO A 92 8.11 -1.52 15.03
C PRO A 92 7.43 -1.61 13.67
N PHE A 93 6.43 -0.78 13.43
CA PHE A 93 5.72 -0.74 12.15
C PHE A 93 6.66 -0.34 11.01
N ARG A 94 7.40 0.76 11.19
CA ARG A 94 8.32 1.25 10.15
C ARG A 94 9.43 0.25 9.89
N GLU A 95 9.99 -0.34 10.93
CA GLU A 95 11.03 -1.36 10.79
C GLU A 95 10.51 -2.57 10.03
N ASN A 96 9.31 -3.04 10.35
CA ASN A 96 8.70 -4.18 9.69
C ASN A 96 8.48 -3.91 8.19
N VAL A 97 7.95 -2.74 7.85
CA VAL A 97 7.74 -2.38 6.44
C VAL A 97 9.07 -2.30 5.71
N THR A 98 10.08 -1.70 6.31
CA THR A 98 11.41 -1.57 5.68
C THR A 98 12.04 -2.94 5.43
N GLU A 99 11.85 -3.86 6.36
CA GLU A 99 12.48 -5.18 6.31
C GLU A 99 11.79 -6.12 5.32
N VAL A 100 10.46 -6.18 5.34
CA VAL A 100 9.71 -7.17 4.57
C VAL A 100 8.87 -6.57 3.45
N GLY A 101 8.77 -5.26 3.36
CA GLY A 101 7.95 -4.60 2.35
C GLY A 101 8.44 -4.85 0.94
N ILE A 102 7.50 -4.99 0.02
CA ILE A 102 7.80 -5.15 -1.41
C ILE A 102 7.37 -3.87 -2.11
N ARG A 103 8.34 -3.18 -2.72
CA ARG A 103 8.03 -1.95 -3.46
C ARG A 103 7.33 -2.29 -4.77
N LEU A 104 6.11 -1.81 -4.93
CA LEU A 104 5.34 -2.02 -6.15
C LEU A 104 5.55 -0.89 -7.16
N LEU A 105 5.72 0.34 -6.70
CA LEU A 105 5.94 1.53 -7.53
C LEU A 105 6.92 2.46 -6.83
N GLY A 106 7.66 3.22 -7.64
CA GLY A 106 8.56 4.27 -7.13
C GLY A 106 10.04 3.91 -7.07
#